data_59d042b10a4f23c1be5066706e91bd1c
#
_entry.id   59d042b10a4f23c1be5066706e91bd1c
#
_cell.length_a   1.000
_cell.length_b   1.000
_cell.length_c   1.000
_cell.angle_alpha   90.00
_cell.angle_beta   90.00
_cell.angle_gamma   90.00
#
_symmetry.space_group_name_H-M   'P 1'
#
loop_
_entity.id
_entity.type
_entity.pdbx_description
1 polymer ?
#
loop_
_entity_poly.entity_id
_entity_poly.type
_entity_poly.pdbx_seq_one_letter_code
_entity_poly.pdbx_strand_id
1 'polypeptide(L)'
;MATDRRTKYTKSVIRQALFDLLKEKPLNKITVTDICKMADINRSTFYSYYEDVYALLTQIQNELFENIVLTLANDNWFNDILHLIDQNRDLCQVLIGPHGDSSFIRQLMYLGYDNSMRVWQKIYPNADATM
;
A
#
# COMPACT_ATOMS: atom_id res chain seq x y z
N MET A 1 22.84 10.91 -1.68
CA MET A 1 22.81 12.12 -2.46
C MET A 1 21.69 13.03 -2.01
N ALA A 2 21.92 14.31 -1.99
CA ALA A 2 20.97 15.28 -1.43
C ALA A 2 19.62 15.25 -2.13
N THR A 3 19.59 15.06 -3.46
CA THR A 3 18.37 15.02 -4.26
C THR A 3 17.49 13.82 -3.87
N ASP A 4 18.08 12.65 -3.64
CA ASP A 4 17.34 11.44 -3.28
C ASP A 4 16.70 11.57 -1.90
N ARG A 5 17.42 12.13 -0.94
CA ARG A 5 16.89 12.36 0.41
C ARG A 5 15.73 13.34 0.39
N ARG A 6 15.87 14.41 -0.38
CA ARG A 6 14.84 15.43 -0.53
C ARG A 6 13.58 14.82 -1.17
N THR A 7 13.76 14.03 -2.21
CA THR A 7 12.65 13.34 -2.88
C THR A 7 11.94 12.39 -1.93
N LYS A 8 12.68 11.57 -1.20
CA LYS A 8 12.10 10.65 -0.22
C LYS A 8 11.32 11.38 0.87
N TYR A 9 11.88 12.47 1.38
CA TYR A 9 11.21 13.27 2.39
C TYR A 9 9.92 13.86 1.84
N THR A 10 9.98 14.47 0.67
CA THR A 10 8.80 15.09 0.05
C THR A 10 7.71 14.05 -0.20
N LYS A 11 8.07 12.90 -0.73
CA LYS A 11 7.11 11.81 -0.96
C LYS A 11 6.50 11.31 0.36
N SER A 12 7.28 11.24 1.42
CA SER A 12 6.78 10.77 2.71
C SER A 12 5.76 11.74 3.32
N VAL A 13 5.98 13.05 3.21
CA VAL A 13 5.02 14.03 3.74
C VAL A 13 3.75 14.06 2.89
N ILE A 14 3.86 13.86 1.57
CA ILE A 14 2.70 13.76 0.69
C ILE A 14 1.86 12.54 1.06
N ARG A 15 2.48 11.38 1.27
CA ARG A 15 1.78 10.15 1.66
C ARG A 15 1.09 10.31 3.01
N GLN A 16 1.78 10.89 3.98
CA GLN A 16 1.21 11.11 5.31
C GLN A 16 0.00 12.04 5.23
N ALA A 17 0.09 13.09 4.42
CA ALA A 17 -1.03 14.01 4.20
C ALA A 17 -2.24 13.26 3.63
N LEU A 18 -2.02 12.39 2.65
CA LEU A 18 -3.10 11.59 2.08
C LEU A 18 -3.73 10.66 3.12
N PHE A 19 -2.90 9.99 3.94
CA PHE A 19 -3.42 9.08 4.98
C PHE A 19 -4.25 9.83 6.00
N ASP A 20 -3.80 10.99 6.44
CA ASP A 20 -4.52 11.81 7.40
C ASP A 20 -5.86 12.27 6.85
N LEU A 21 -5.90 12.67 5.57
CA LEU A 21 -7.14 13.09 4.90
C LEU A 21 -8.10 11.92 4.68
N LEU A 22 -7.59 10.74 4.38
CA LEU A 22 -8.42 9.54 4.18
C LEU A 22 -9.09 9.07 5.47
N LYS A 23 -8.55 9.42 6.62
CA LYS A 23 -9.20 9.15 7.91
C LYS A 23 -10.47 9.98 8.08
N GLU A 24 -10.57 11.12 7.40
CA GLU A 24 -11.67 12.07 7.54
C GLU A 24 -12.69 11.99 6.41
N LYS A 25 -12.25 11.71 5.17
CA LYS A 25 -13.13 11.76 4.00
C LYS A 25 -12.65 10.81 2.91
N PRO A 26 -13.57 10.40 2.01
CA PRO A 26 -13.21 9.47 0.92
C PRO A 26 -12.29 10.12 -0.12
N LEU A 27 -11.62 9.27 -0.89
CA LEU A 27 -10.63 9.70 -1.87
C LEU A 27 -11.19 10.70 -2.89
N ASN A 28 -12.43 10.49 -3.34
CA ASN A 28 -13.06 11.36 -4.34
C ASN A 28 -13.38 12.76 -3.81
N LYS A 29 -13.25 12.99 -2.52
CA LYS A 29 -13.41 14.31 -1.89
C LYS A 29 -12.08 14.98 -1.55
N ILE A 30 -10.97 14.28 -1.75
CA ILE A 30 -9.64 14.81 -1.48
C ILE A 30 -9.07 15.44 -2.74
N THR A 31 -8.58 16.67 -2.62
CA THR A 31 -7.99 17.40 -3.76
C THR A 31 -6.48 17.53 -3.58
N VAL A 32 -5.78 17.83 -4.69
CA VAL A 32 -4.34 18.13 -4.64
C VAL A 32 -4.09 19.33 -3.71
N THR A 33 -4.99 20.32 -3.74
CA THR A 33 -4.89 21.47 -2.84
C THR A 33 -4.92 21.08 -1.37
N ASP A 34 -5.81 20.14 -1.00
CA ASP A 34 -5.90 19.64 0.37
C ASP A 34 -4.58 18.99 0.81
N ILE A 35 -4.00 18.17 -0.06
CA ILE A 35 -2.74 17.48 0.22
C ILE A 35 -1.61 18.49 0.35
N CYS A 36 -1.53 19.46 -0.55
CA CYS A 36 -0.46 20.47 -0.53
C CYS A 36 -0.52 21.33 0.72
N LYS A 37 -1.70 21.70 1.17
CA LYS A 37 -1.87 22.45 2.40
C LYS A 37 -1.39 21.66 3.61
N MET A 38 -1.77 20.39 3.70
CA MET A 38 -1.40 19.56 4.83
C MET A 38 0.08 19.20 4.83
N ALA A 39 0.67 18.98 3.66
CA ALA A 39 2.08 18.63 3.50
C ALA A 39 3.00 19.87 3.49
N ASP A 40 2.44 21.08 3.43
CA ASP A 40 3.16 22.34 3.33
C ASP A 40 4.09 22.38 2.11
N ILE A 41 3.52 22.05 0.95
CA ILE A 41 4.22 22.11 -0.34
C ILE A 41 3.36 22.87 -1.34
N ASN A 42 3.96 23.31 -2.44
CA ASN A 42 3.20 23.93 -3.52
C ASN A 42 2.74 22.88 -4.53
N ARG A 43 1.78 23.27 -5.38
CA ARG A 43 1.17 22.36 -6.36
C ARG A 43 2.18 21.86 -7.38
N SER A 44 3.13 22.69 -7.79
CA SER A 44 4.14 22.27 -8.76
C SER A 44 5.03 21.15 -8.19
N THR A 45 5.32 21.18 -6.90
CA THR A 45 6.06 20.10 -6.24
C THR A 45 5.26 18.79 -6.27
N PHE A 46 3.96 18.86 -5.98
CA PHE A 46 3.10 17.66 -6.06
C PHE A 46 3.10 17.08 -7.48
N TYR A 47 2.85 17.92 -8.48
CA TYR A 47 2.74 17.46 -9.86
C TYR A 47 4.08 16.99 -10.46
N SER A 48 5.21 17.32 -9.84
CA SER A 48 6.48 16.77 -10.26
C SER A 48 6.62 15.29 -9.91
N TYR A 49 5.82 14.77 -8.97
CA TYR A 49 5.86 13.37 -8.54
C TYR A 49 4.63 12.56 -8.93
N TYR A 50 3.45 13.19 -8.93
CA TYR A 50 2.18 12.48 -9.13
C TYR A 50 1.27 13.29 -10.05
N GLU A 51 0.56 12.58 -10.92
CA GLU A 51 -0.36 13.20 -11.88
C GLU A 51 -1.61 13.74 -11.17
N ASP A 52 -2.14 12.99 -10.19
CA ASP A 52 -3.31 13.37 -9.41
C ASP A 52 -3.33 12.54 -8.11
N VAL A 53 -4.41 12.73 -7.33
CA VAL A 53 -4.57 12.02 -6.05
C VAL A 53 -4.73 10.51 -6.26
N TYR A 54 -5.43 10.10 -7.32
CA TYR A 54 -5.63 8.69 -7.64
C TYR A 54 -4.30 8.00 -8.00
N ALA A 55 -3.47 8.69 -8.81
CA ALA A 55 -2.15 8.18 -9.16
C ALA A 55 -1.27 8.00 -7.93
N LEU A 56 -1.35 8.94 -6.98
CA LEU A 56 -0.63 8.84 -5.71
C LEU A 56 -1.05 7.58 -4.94
N LEU A 57 -2.35 7.38 -4.75
CA LEU A 57 -2.83 6.20 -4.01
C LEU A 57 -2.45 4.91 -4.72
N THR A 58 -2.62 4.85 -6.04
CA THR A 58 -2.27 3.67 -6.84
C THR A 58 -0.80 3.31 -6.68
N GLN A 59 0.08 4.30 -6.70
CA GLN A 59 1.51 4.04 -6.53
C GLN A 59 1.82 3.49 -5.14
N ILE A 60 1.19 4.04 -4.10
CA ILE A 60 1.36 3.54 -2.72
C ILE A 60 0.89 2.08 -2.62
N GLN A 61 -0.28 1.79 -3.18
CA GLN A 61 -0.83 0.42 -3.17
C GLN A 61 0.06 -0.56 -3.91
N ASN A 62 0.59 -0.17 -5.06
CA ASN A 62 1.48 -1.02 -5.86
C ASN A 62 2.77 -1.33 -5.12
N GLU A 63 3.36 -0.34 -4.45
CA GLU A 63 4.57 -0.54 -3.66
C GLU A 63 4.33 -1.50 -2.51
N LEU A 64 3.21 -1.34 -1.81
CA LEU A 64 2.85 -2.25 -0.72
C LEU A 64 2.60 -3.66 -1.23
N PHE A 65 1.89 -3.79 -2.35
CA PHE A 65 1.59 -5.08 -2.96
C PHE A 65 2.89 -5.81 -3.37
N GLU A 66 3.84 -5.10 -3.98
CA GLU A 66 5.13 -5.68 -4.33
C GLU A 66 5.90 -6.16 -3.09
N ASN A 67 5.89 -5.37 -2.02
CA ASN A 67 6.53 -5.76 -0.77
C ASN A 67 5.90 -7.01 -0.18
N ILE A 68 4.57 -7.12 -0.25
CA ILE A 68 3.86 -8.32 0.22
C ILE A 68 4.26 -9.54 -0.62
N VAL A 69 4.29 -9.40 -1.94
CA VAL A 69 4.68 -10.52 -2.83
C VAL A 69 6.10 -11.01 -2.51
N LEU A 70 7.05 -10.08 -2.36
CA LEU A 70 8.43 -10.43 -2.02
C LEU A 70 8.53 -11.09 -0.64
N THR A 71 7.76 -10.61 0.31
CA THR A 71 7.74 -11.15 1.67
C THR A 71 7.21 -12.58 1.69
N LEU A 72 6.15 -12.87 0.92
CA LEU A 72 5.55 -14.19 0.85
C LEU A 72 6.48 -15.23 0.20
N ALA A 73 7.50 -14.79 -0.53
CA ALA A 73 8.48 -15.69 -1.13
C ALA A 73 9.50 -16.23 -0.14
N ASN A 74 9.59 -15.65 1.06
CA ASN A 74 10.55 -16.06 2.09
C ASN A 74 9.99 -17.22 2.93
N ASP A 75 10.90 -18.05 3.47
CA ASP A 75 10.53 -19.15 4.36
C ASP A 75 9.90 -18.64 5.66
N ASN A 76 10.29 -17.45 6.08
CA ASN A 76 9.83 -16.83 7.33
C ASN A 76 8.69 -15.81 7.06
N TRP A 77 7.90 -16.06 6.02
CA TRP A 77 6.92 -15.12 5.50
C TRP A 77 5.90 -14.63 6.54
N PHE A 78 5.49 -15.51 7.46
CA PHE A 78 4.45 -15.16 8.43
C PHE A 78 4.92 -14.04 9.36
N ASN A 79 6.12 -14.18 9.94
CA ASN A 79 6.69 -13.14 10.80
C ASN A 79 6.99 -11.86 10.01
N ASP A 80 7.47 -12.01 8.79
CA ASP A 80 7.80 -10.86 7.94
C ASP A 80 6.55 -10.10 7.52
N ILE A 81 5.43 -10.79 7.28
CA ILE A 81 4.14 -10.14 6.98
C ILE A 81 3.65 -9.35 8.19
N LEU A 82 3.74 -9.91 9.40
CA LEU A 82 3.35 -9.18 10.61
C LEU A 82 4.20 -7.92 10.80
N HIS A 83 5.48 -8.01 10.51
CA HIS A 83 6.41 -6.88 10.54
C HIS A 83 6.03 -5.80 9.52
N LEU A 84 5.71 -6.24 8.30
CA LEU A 84 5.32 -5.34 7.21
C LEU A 84 4.02 -4.60 7.55
N ILE A 85 3.03 -5.29 8.12
CA ILE A 85 1.78 -4.68 8.56
C ILE A 85 2.05 -3.64 9.64
N ASP A 86 2.91 -3.95 10.60
CA ASP A 86 3.25 -3.02 11.67
C ASP A 86 3.95 -1.76 11.13
N GLN A 87 4.87 -1.92 10.18
CA GLN A 87 5.57 -0.79 9.55
C GLN A 87 4.63 0.09 8.72
N ASN A 88 3.56 -0.49 8.18
CA ASN A 88 2.60 0.22 7.33
C ASN A 88 1.23 0.34 8.01
N ARG A 89 1.22 0.51 9.32
CA ARG A 89 0.00 0.51 10.12
C ARG A 89 -1.01 1.55 9.66
N ASP A 90 -0.57 2.78 9.39
CA ASP A 90 -1.45 3.85 8.94
C ASP A 90 -2.09 3.53 7.61
N LEU A 91 -1.31 3.02 6.65
CA LEU A 91 -1.82 2.63 5.35
C LEU A 91 -2.82 1.48 5.48
N CYS A 92 -2.50 0.47 6.29
CA CYS A 92 -3.40 -0.67 6.50
C CYS A 92 -4.72 -0.23 7.12
N GLN A 93 -4.69 0.66 8.09
CA GLN A 93 -5.91 1.19 8.71
C GLN A 93 -6.78 1.92 7.69
N VAL A 94 -6.17 2.71 6.81
CA VAL A 94 -6.89 3.43 5.76
C VAL A 94 -7.51 2.46 4.75
N LEU A 95 -6.75 1.45 4.30
CA LEU A 95 -7.23 0.48 3.30
C LEU A 95 -8.37 -0.38 3.82
N ILE A 96 -8.37 -0.72 5.11
CA ILE A 96 -9.40 -1.54 5.73
C ILE A 96 -10.57 -0.69 6.22
N GLY A 97 -10.34 0.61 6.43
CA GLY A 97 -11.33 1.53 6.99
C GLY A 97 -12.49 1.83 6.04
N PRO A 98 -13.45 2.68 6.47
CA PRO A 98 -14.67 2.96 5.70
C PRO A 98 -14.41 3.62 4.35
N HIS A 99 -13.26 4.24 4.16
CA HIS A 99 -12.88 4.89 2.91
C HIS A 99 -11.84 4.09 2.12
N GLY A 100 -11.66 2.80 2.46
CA GLY A 100 -10.69 1.93 1.83
C GLY A 100 -11.11 1.44 0.45
N ASP A 101 -10.14 0.88 -0.27
CA ASP A 101 -10.33 0.34 -1.62
C ASP A 101 -10.58 -1.16 -1.54
N SER A 102 -11.83 -1.58 -1.81
CA SER A 102 -12.21 -2.99 -1.74
C SER A 102 -11.52 -3.83 -2.81
N SER A 103 -11.17 -3.24 -3.96
CA SER A 103 -10.47 -4.00 -5.01
C SER A 103 -9.04 -4.37 -4.58
N PHE A 104 -8.36 -3.49 -3.87
CA PHE A 104 -7.04 -3.79 -3.32
C PHE A 104 -7.10 -4.91 -2.29
N ILE A 105 -8.11 -4.88 -1.40
CA ILE A 105 -8.31 -5.94 -0.40
C ILE A 105 -8.57 -7.27 -1.07
N ARG A 106 -9.38 -7.31 -2.14
CA ARG A 106 -9.62 -8.54 -2.90
C ARG A 106 -8.35 -9.09 -3.52
N GLN A 107 -7.50 -8.23 -4.09
CA GLN A 107 -6.21 -8.65 -4.64
C GLN A 107 -5.33 -9.28 -3.57
N LEU A 108 -5.32 -8.71 -2.35
CA LEU A 108 -4.58 -9.28 -1.23
C LEU A 108 -5.13 -10.64 -0.82
N MET A 109 -6.46 -10.81 -0.81
CA MET A 109 -7.08 -12.08 -0.47
C MET A 109 -6.73 -13.16 -1.48
N TYR A 110 -6.75 -12.85 -2.78
CA TYR A 110 -6.34 -13.78 -3.82
C TYR A 110 -4.88 -14.19 -3.67
N LEU A 111 -4.01 -13.22 -3.37
CA LEU A 111 -2.60 -13.49 -3.17
C LEU A 111 -2.38 -14.41 -1.98
N GLY A 112 -3.08 -14.18 -0.87
CA GLY A 112 -3.01 -15.03 0.32
C GLY A 112 -3.50 -16.46 0.04
N TYR A 113 -4.61 -16.57 -0.67
CA TYR A 113 -5.14 -17.88 -1.08
C TYR A 113 -4.15 -18.65 -1.96
N ASP A 114 -3.63 -17.98 -2.97
CA ASP A 114 -2.68 -18.58 -3.90
C ASP A 114 -1.41 -19.06 -3.19
N ASN A 115 -0.90 -18.25 -2.27
CA ASN A 115 0.27 -18.61 -1.47
C ASN A 115 -0.01 -19.81 -0.56
N SER A 116 -1.18 -19.85 0.06
CA SER A 116 -1.60 -20.97 0.92
C SER A 116 -1.70 -22.25 0.11
N MET A 117 -2.24 -22.19 -1.10
CA MET A 117 -2.33 -23.35 -1.98
C MET A 117 -0.96 -23.87 -2.40
N ARG A 118 -0.01 -22.98 -2.67
CA ARG A 118 1.36 -23.40 -3.01
C ARG A 118 2.03 -24.09 -1.84
N VAL A 119 1.87 -23.58 -0.63
CA VAL A 119 2.41 -24.20 0.58
C VAL A 119 1.77 -25.58 0.79
N TRP A 120 0.46 -25.68 0.63
CA TRP A 120 -0.26 -26.94 0.75
C TRP A 120 0.27 -27.99 -0.23
N GLN A 121 0.42 -27.62 -1.50
CA GLN A 121 0.93 -28.52 -2.55
C GLN A 121 2.37 -28.95 -2.28
N LYS A 122 3.18 -28.07 -1.67
CA LYS A 122 4.56 -28.39 -1.32
C LYS A 122 4.62 -29.42 -0.19
N ILE A 123 3.69 -29.32 0.78
CA ILE A 123 3.61 -30.26 1.91
C ILE A 123 2.95 -31.57 1.48
N TYR A 124 1.93 -31.51 0.63
CA TYR A 124 1.17 -32.66 0.16
C TYR A 124 1.19 -32.72 -1.38
N PRO A 125 2.35 -33.08 -1.98
CA PRO A 125 2.49 -33.02 -3.43
C PRO A 125 1.56 -33.99 -4.20
N ASN A 126 1.02 -35.02 -3.54
CA ASN A 126 0.12 -35.98 -4.15
C ASN A 126 -1.35 -35.67 -3.87
N ALA A 127 -1.64 -34.59 -3.18
CA ALA A 127 -3.02 -34.21 -2.90
C ALA A 127 -3.68 -33.62 -4.15
N ASP A 128 -4.92 -34.01 -4.41
CA ASP A 128 -5.72 -33.47 -5.50
C ASP A 128 -6.20 -32.08 -5.11
N ALA A 129 -5.99 -31.09 -5.99
CA ALA A 129 -6.40 -29.72 -5.75
C ALA A 129 -7.94 -29.56 -5.65
N THR A 130 -8.70 -30.55 -6.09
CA THR A 130 -10.16 -30.52 -6.02
C THR A 130 -10.73 -31.05 -4.72
N MET A 131 -9.88 -31.58 -3.87
CA MET A 131 -10.33 -32.14 -2.58
C MET A 131 -10.41 -31.09 -1.47
#